data_866becdbf638946d80e0b904931d5d78
#
_entry.id   866becdbf638946d80e0b904931d5d78
#
_cell.length_a   1.000
_cell.length_b   1.000
_cell.length_c   1.000
_cell.angle_alpha   90.00
_cell.angle_beta   90.00
_cell.angle_gamma   90.00
#
_symmetry.space_group_name_H-M   'P 1'
#
loop_
_entity.id
_entity.type
_entity.pdbx_description
1 polymer ?
#
loop_
_entity_poly.entity_id
_entity_poly.type
_entity_poly.pdbx_seq_one_letter_code
_entity_poly.pdbx_strand_id
1 'polypeptide(L)'
;MAYTNMGDGRQNYLYVYDLPKDIATSTALATYLKDKTGIVLSSTPQIRRDMNRPFYSAIIAIPEDEKFQQACKELRYFELADGKPSRALPYDNDLLGTNTLKVVDNNLFVRKIPKDMKPGDLEAHWSTYGDIKSLKIALNPDHTSRGYGFVCFQDPASAMKALEENESSDVCQAIKYQPRDKRDFRRIYNNIYAKNFPPGYTEE
;
A
#
# COMPACT_ATOMS: atom_id res chain seq x y z
N MET A 1 -0.64 12.04 -14.56
CA MET A 1 0.82 11.94 -14.64
C MET A 1 1.21 10.83 -15.60
N ALA A 2 2.13 11.10 -16.52
CA ALA A 2 2.75 10.04 -17.31
C ALA A 2 3.90 9.45 -16.50
N TYR A 3 3.90 8.15 -16.28
CA TYR A 3 5.07 7.45 -15.74
C TYR A 3 6.13 7.43 -16.85
N THR A 4 7.15 8.27 -16.71
CA THR A 4 8.20 8.39 -17.73
C THR A 4 9.00 7.10 -17.81
N ASN A 5 8.97 6.50 -18.99
CA ASN A 5 9.85 5.40 -19.36
C ASN A 5 11.27 5.98 -19.50
N MET A 6 12.20 5.53 -18.67
CA MET A 6 13.61 5.79 -18.95
C MET A 6 14.01 4.86 -20.08
N GLY A 7 14.29 5.41 -21.26
CA GLY A 7 14.56 4.74 -22.53
C GLY A 7 15.82 3.86 -22.56
N ASP A 8 15.90 2.87 -21.66
CA ASP A 8 17.03 1.94 -21.45
C ASP A 8 16.59 0.48 -21.69
N GLY A 9 15.69 0.22 -22.63
CA GLY A 9 15.31 -1.16 -23.00
C GLY A 9 14.68 -1.96 -21.86
N ARG A 10 14.29 -1.34 -20.72
CA ARG A 10 13.69 -2.00 -19.59
C ARG A 10 12.24 -2.31 -19.93
N GLN A 11 11.85 -3.57 -19.77
CA GLN A 11 10.46 -3.98 -19.86
C GLN A 11 9.64 -3.26 -18.79
N ASN A 12 8.46 -2.75 -19.19
CA ASN A 12 7.50 -2.19 -18.27
C ASN A 12 6.86 -3.29 -17.42
N TYR A 13 7.12 -3.24 -16.13
CA TYR A 13 6.54 -4.17 -15.17
C TYR A 13 5.56 -3.46 -14.25
N LEU A 14 4.39 -4.06 -14.07
CA LEU A 14 3.41 -3.66 -13.07
C LEU A 14 3.50 -4.62 -11.89
N TYR A 15 3.65 -4.08 -10.69
CA TYR A 15 3.62 -4.87 -9.47
C TYR A 15 2.25 -4.76 -8.81
N VAL A 16 1.62 -5.91 -8.61
CA VAL A 16 0.29 -6.02 -8.00
C VAL A 16 0.42 -6.46 -6.55
N TYR A 17 -0.26 -5.76 -5.67
CA TYR A 17 -0.25 -5.97 -4.22
C TYR A 17 -1.62 -6.38 -3.69
N ASP A 18 -1.59 -6.94 -2.50
CA ASP A 18 -2.74 -7.22 -1.66
C ASP A 18 -3.74 -8.19 -2.33
N LEU A 19 -3.25 -9.13 -3.18
CA LEU A 19 -4.06 -10.12 -3.86
C LEU A 19 -4.63 -11.16 -2.87
N PRO A 20 -5.93 -11.45 -2.94
CA PRO A 20 -6.56 -12.48 -2.11
C PRO A 20 -5.97 -13.87 -2.40
N LYS A 21 -5.61 -14.63 -1.35
CA LYS A 21 -4.95 -15.92 -1.50
C LYS A 21 -5.82 -17.01 -2.15
N ASP A 22 -7.12 -16.95 -1.90
CA ASP A 22 -8.12 -17.92 -2.33
C ASP A 22 -8.41 -17.86 -3.84
N ILE A 23 -8.29 -16.69 -4.45
CA ILE A 23 -8.67 -16.46 -5.85
C ILE A 23 -7.51 -15.98 -6.74
N ALA A 24 -6.35 -15.64 -6.15
CA ALA A 24 -5.22 -15.10 -6.90
C ALA A 24 -4.53 -16.19 -7.74
N THR A 25 -4.96 -16.33 -8.97
CA THR A 25 -4.30 -17.14 -9.99
C THR A 25 -3.83 -16.27 -11.16
N SER A 26 -2.83 -16.75 -11.90
CA SER A 26 -2.34 -16.04 -13.09
C SER A 26 -3.45 -15.85 -14.12
N THR A 27 -4.30 -16.87 -14.27
CA THR A 27 -5.44 -16.83 -15.20
C THR A 27 -6.48 -15.80 -14.75
N ALA A 28 -6.89 -15.81 -13.48
CA ALA A 28 -7.88 -14.86 -12.95
C ALA A 28 -7.41 -13.42 -13.13
N LEU A 29 -6.12 -13.14 -12.84
CA LEU A 29 -5.57 -11.81 -12.99
C LEU A 29 -5.46 -11.38 -14.47
N ALA A 30 -5.07 -12.28 -15.36
CA ALA A 30 -5.02 -12.00 -16.80
C ALA A 30 -6.42 -11.77 -17.39
N THR A 31 -7.42 -12.56 -16.98
CA THR A 31 -8.82 -12.38 -17.40
C THR A 31 -9.36 -11.05 -16.89
N TYR A 32 -9.15 -10.73 -15.60
CA TYR A 32 -9.58 -9.46 -15.04
C TYR A 32 -8.99 -8.26 -15.81
N LEU A 33 -7.68 -8.30 -16.09
CA LEU A 33 -7.01 -7.25 -16.85
C LEU A 33 -7.64 -7.10 -18.24
N LYS A 34 -7.82 -8.20 -18.97
CA LYS A 34 -8.46 -8.21 -20.28
C LYS A 34 -9.87 -7.60 -20.25
N ASP A 35 -10.69 -8.02 -19.27
CA ASP A 35 -12.09 -7.59 -19.17
C ASP A 35 -12.22 -6.11 -18.79
N LYS A 36 -11.32 -5.60 -17.95
CA LYS A 36 -11.36 -4.20 -17.48
C LYS A 36 -10.68 -3.23 -18.44
N THR A 37 -9.56 -3.62 -19.03
CA THR A 37 -8.72 -2.70 -19.82
C THR A 37 -8.65 -3.06 -21.30
N GLY A 38 -9.15 -4.22 -21.71
CA GLY A 38 -8.98 -4.76 -23.07
C GLY A 38 -7.56 -5.25 -23.37
N ILE A 39 -6.63 -5.16 -22.42
CA ILE A 39 -5.24 -5.54 -22.60
C ILE A 39 -5.10 -7.06 -22.54
N VAL A 40 -4.62 -7.65 -23.63
CA VAL A 40 -4.25 -9.07 -23.69
C VAL A 40 -2.75 -9.17 -23.43
N LEU A 41 -2.37 -9.90 -22.38
CA LEU A 41 -0.98 -10.05 -21.99
C LEU A 41 -0.24 -11.02 -22.93
N SER A 42 0.97 -10.68 -23.32
CA SER A 42 1.90 -11.55 -24.06
C SER A 42 2.54 -12.63 -23.19
N SER A 43 2.58 -12.39 -21.89
CA SER A 43 3.12 -13.32 -20.89
C SER A 43 2.19 -13.48 -19.70
N THR A 44 2.25 -14.65 -19.04
CA THR A 44 1.41 -14.91 -17.87
C THR A 44 1.88 -14.13 -16.64
N PRO A 45 0.95 -13.51 -15.87
CA PRO A 45 1.29 -12.89 -14.59
C PRO A 45 2.01 -13.85 -13.64
N GLN A 46 3.10 -13.39 -13.04
CA GLN A 46 3.86 -14.18 -12.08
C GLN A 46 3.34 -13.94 -10.67
N ILE A 47 2.61 -14.90 -10.11
CA ILE A 47 2.12 -14.80 -8.73
C ILE A 47 3.22 -15.16 -7.74
N ARG A 48 3.51 -14.25 -6.82
CA ARG A 48 4.44 -14.46 -5.70
C ARG A 48 3.64 -14.89 -4.46
N ARG A 49 3.80 -16.15 -4.07
CA ARG A 49 3.09 -16.79 -2.96
C ARG A 49 4.00 -16.81 -1.73
N ASP A 50 3.97 -15.73 -0.94
CA ASP A 50 4.64 -15.69 0.35
C ASP A 50 3.64 -16.15 1.44
N MET A 51 3.86 -17.33 1.99
CA MET A 51 2.98 -17.92 3.00
C MET A 51 3.01 -17.15 4.32
N ASN A 52 4.08 -16.41 4.59
CA ASN A 52 4.22 -15.59 5.81
C ASN A 52 3.49 -14.24 5.71
N ARG A 53 3.02 -13.88 4.51
CA ARG A 53 2.25 -12.65 4.30
C ARG A 53 0.76 -12.94 4.23
N PRO A 54 -0.10 -12.01 4.68
CA PRO A 54 -1.55 -12.17 4.61
C PRO A 54 -2.07 -12.23 3.17
N PHE A 55 -1.38 -11.60 2.22
CA PHE A 55 -1.77 -11.49 0.81
C PHE A 55 -0.67 -11.96 -0.12
N TYR A 56 -1.05 -12.38 -1.34
CA TYR A 56 -0.13 -12.60 -2.43
C TYR A 56 0.17 -11.30 -3.18
N SER A 57 1.18 -11.34 -4.03
CA SER A 57 1.51 -10.27 -4.96
C SER A 57 1.78 -10.86 -6.35
N ALA A 58 1.80 -10.02 -7.38
CA ALA A 58 2.11 -10.47 -8.73
C ALA A 58 2.97 -9.46 -9.47
N ILE A 59 3.69 -9.95 -10.49
CA ILE A 59 4.37 -9.13 -11.49
C ILE A 59 3.72 -9.39 -12.85
N ILE A 60 3.40 -8.31 -13.55
CA ILE A 60 2.84 -8.33 -14.89
C ILE A 60 3.77 -7.56 -15.80
N ALA A 61 4.22 -8.18 -16.91
CA ALA A 61 4.96 -7.50 -17.96
C ALA A 61 4.01 -6.95 -19.02
N ILE A 62 4.10 -5.67 -19.31
CA ILE A 62 3.33 -4.97 -20.34
C ILE A 62 4.31 -4.15 -21.19
N PRO A 63 4.86 -4.71 -22.29
CA PRO A 63 5.94 -4.05 -23.05
C PRO A 63 5.51 -2.75 -23.69
N GLU A 64 4.26 -2.64 -24.13
CA GLU A 64 3.77 -1.47 -24.84
C GLU A 64 3.45 -0.32 -23.88
N ASP A 65 4.10 0.82 -24.07
CA ASP A 65 4.00 1.98 -23.19
C ASP A 65 2.57 2.49 -22.99
N GLU A 66 1.79 2.61 -24.06
CA GLU A 66 0.40 3.09 -23.99
C GLU A 66 -0.47 2.15 -23.15
N LYS A 67 -0.35 0.83 -23.37
CA LYS A 67 -1.07 -0.19 -22.62
C LYS A 67 -0.59 -0.23 -21.17
N PHE A 68 0.70 -0.02 -20.93
CA PHE A 68 1.24 0.07 -19.59
C PHE A 68 0.68 1.27 -18.82
N GLN A 69 0.64 2.44 -19.42
CA GLN A 69 0.03 3.65 -18.82
C GLN A 69 -1.46 3.44 -18.52
N GLN A 70 -2.18 2.83 -19.46
CA GLN A 70 -3.58 2.47 -19.26
C GLN A 70 -3.74 1.51 -18.05
N ALA A 71 -2.95 0.44 -18.00
CA ALA A 71 -2.99 -0.53 -16.91
C ALA A 71 -2.64 0.10 -15.55
N CYS A 72 -1.65 1.00 -15.51
CA CYS A 72 -1.29 1.75 -14.31
C CYS A 72 -2.46 2.59 -13.77
N LYS A 73 -3.25 3.17 -14.65
CA LYS A 73 -4.43 3.97 -14.31
C LYS A 73 -5.58 3.10 -13.84
N GLU A 74 -5.94 2.09 -14.63
CA GLU A 74 -7.12 1.25 -14.40
C GLU A 74 -6.96 0.30 -13.20
N LEU A 75 -5.73 -0.20 -12.96
CA LEU A 75 -5.43 -1.13 -11.88
C LEU A 75 -4.82 -0.46 -10.64
N ARG A 76 -4.78 0.87 -10.59
CA ARG A 76 -4.21 1.57 -9.43
C ARG A 76 -4.88 1.15 -8.13
N TYR A 77 -6.21 1.04 -8.14
CA TYR A 77 -7.03 0.45 -7.10
C TYR A 77 -8.14 -0.37 -7.75
N PHE A 78 -8.19 -1.64 -7.46
CA PHE A 78 -9.17 -2.53 -8.05
C PHE A 78 -9.60 -3.63 -7.07
N GLU A 79 -10.66 -4.31 -7.38
CA GLU A 79 -11.15 -5.46 -6.63
C GLU A 79 -11.17 -6.67 -7.56
N LEU A 80 -10.31 -7.66 -7.29
CA LEU A 80 -10.31 -8.92 -8.03
C LEU A 80 -11.54 -9.76 -7.69
N ALA A 81 -12.07 -9.58 -6.47
CA ALA A 81 -13.39 -10.03 -6.03
C ALA A 81 -14.00 -8.96 -5.13
N ASP A 82 -15.32 -8.95 -5.01
CA ASP A 82 -16.07 -7.98 -4.21
C ASP A 82 -15.56 -7.91 -2.77
N GLY A 83 -15.31 -6.69 -2.30
CA GLY A 83 -14.82 -6.41 -0.96
C GLY A 83 -13.36 -6.80 -0.70
N LYS A 84 -12.61 -7.23 -1.73
CA LYS A 84 -11.20 -7.61 -1.61
C LYS A 84 -10.31 -6.65 -2.40
N PRO A 85 -9.99 -5.48 -1.85
CA PRO A 85 -9.23 -4.46 -2.54
C PRO A 85 -7.80 -4.91 -2.83
N SER A 86 -7.38 -4.69 -4.05
CA SER A 86 -6.03 -4.88 -4.56
C SER A 86 -5.54 -3.59 -5.20
N ARG A 87 -4.26 -3.46 -5.44
CA ARG A 87 -3.67 -2.28 -6.07
C ARG A 87 -2.48 -2.66 -6.92
N ALA A 88 -2.25 -1.89 -7.96
CA ALA A 88 -1.07 -2.06 -8.79
C ALA A 88 -0.29 -0.75 -8.93
N LEU A 89 1.02 -0.87 -8.97
CA LEU A 89 1.94 0.24 -9.15
C LEU A 89 3.02 -0.15 -10.18
N PRO A 90 3.59 0.80 -10.92
CA PRO A 90 4.81 0.55 -11.67
C PRO A 90 5.86 -0.13 -10.80
N TYR A 91 6.54 -1.12 -11.35
CA TYR A 91 7.63 -1.78 -10.66
C TYR A 91 8.77 -0.78 -10.46
N ASP A 92 9.05 -0.48 -9.22
CA ASP A 92 10.14 0.39 -8.81
C ASP A 92 10.98 -0.38 -7.77
N ASN A 93 12.24 -0.58 -8.05
CA ASN A 93 13.17 -1.23 -7.13
C ASN A 93 13.26 -0.49 -5.79
N ASP A 94 13.08 0.83 -5.78
CA ASP A 94 13.09 1.64 -4.57
C ASP A 94 11.84 1.41 -3.70
N LEU A 95 10.70 1.05 -4.29
CA LEU A 95 9.47 0.71 -3.57
C LEU A 95 9.45 -0.71 -3.01
N LEU A 96 10.17 -1.64 -3.67
CA LEU A 96 10.22 -3.05 -3.29
C LEU A 96 11.48 -3.41 -2.50
N GLY A 97 12.50 -2.60 -2.64
CA GLY A 97 13.82 -2.92 -2.17
C GLY A 97 14.09 -2.53 -0.72
N THR A 98 15.17 -3.05 -0.26
CA THR A 98 15.87 -2.82 1.00
C THR A 98 16.28 -1.34 1.23
N ASN A 99 16.06 -0.45 0.26
CA ASN A 99 16.36 0.99 0.32
C ASN A 99 15.22 1.85 0.89
N THR A 100 14.42 1.30 1.79
CA THR A 100 13.40 2.03 2.57
C THR A 100 13.95 3.27 3.28
N LEU A 101 15.26 3.39 3.38
CA LEU A 101 15.94 4.53 4.00
C LEU A 101 15.91 5.82 3.16
N LYS A 102 15.69 5.74 1.83
CA LYS A 102 15.72 6.91 0.94
C LYS A 102 14.37 7.65 0.82
N VAL A 103 13.28 7.09 1.33
CA VAL A 103 11.91 7.62 1.11
C VAL A 103 11.26 8.06 2.44
N VAL A 104 12.04 8.40 3.44
CA VAL A 104 11.52 8.68 4.78
C VAL A 104 10.77 10.01 4.82
N ASP A 105 11.26 11.02 4.11
CA ASP A 105 10.72 12.39 4.22
C ASP A 105 9.46 12.61 3.39
N ASN A 106 9.24 11.81 2.34
CA ASN A 106 8.05 11.88 1.49
C ASN A 106 6.91 11.00 1.98
N ASN A 107 7.14 10.20 3.02
CA ASN A 107 6.21 9.17 3.46
C ASN A 107 5.55 9.55 4.78
N LEU A 108 4.22 9.60 4.78
CA LEU A 108 3.41 9.84 5.96
C LEU A 108 2.73 8.55 6.43
N PHE A 109 2.66 8.37 7.73
CA PHE A 109 1.78 7.41 8.37
C PHE A 109 0.45 8.11 8.67
N VAL A 110 -0.64 7.56 8.16
CA VAL A 110 -1.99 8.12 8.36
C VAL A 110 -2.79 7.19 9.25
N ARG A 111 -3.37 7.72 10.30
CA ARG A 111 -4.26 7.00 11.22
C ARG A 111 -5.65 7.62 11.27
N LYS A 112 -6.58 6.99 11.96
CA LYS A 112 -7.99 7.41 12.02
C LYS A 112 -8.64 7.45 10.62
N ILE A 113 -8.26 6.54 9.73
CA ILE A 113 -8.91 6.37 8.44
C ILE A 113 -10.25 5.68 8.69
N PRO A 114 -11.38 6.23 8.21
CA PRO A 114 -12.67 5.56 8.28
C PRO A 114 -12.57 4.14 7.67
N LYS A 115 -13.22 3.17 8.31
CA LYS A 115 -13.09 1.76 7.89
C LYS A 115 -13.73 1.47 6.54
N ASP A 116 -14.70 2.26 6.14
CA ASP A 116 -15.43 2.21 4.88
C ASP A 116 -14.77 3.04 3.76
N MET A 117 -13.75 3.86 4.11
CA MET A 117 -13.04 4.69 3.13
C MET A 117 -12.24 3.83 2.16
N LYS A 118 -12.51 3.98 0.88
CA LYS A 118 -11.79 3.29 -0.19
C LYS A 118 -10.42 3.95 -0.46
N PRO A 119 -9.44 3.20 -0.99
CA PRO A 119 -8.13 3.77 -1.32
C PRO A 119 -8.19 4.93 -2.31
N GLY A 120 -9.13 4.91 -3.26
CA GLY A 120 -9.34 6.01 -4.22
C GLY A 120 -9.81 7.30 -3.54
N ASP A 121 -10.72 7.20 -2.54
CA ASP A 121 -11.22 8.36 -1.80
C ASP A 121 -10.10 8.95 -0.94
N LEU A 122 -9.30 8.07 -0.32
CA LEU A 122 -8.12 8.50 0.45
C LEU A 122 -7.08 9.18 -0.45
N GLU A 123 -6.86 8.69 -1.67
CA GLU A 123 -5.97 9.33 -2.63
C GLU A 123 -6.51 10.70 -3.07
N ALA A 124 -7.80 10.82 -3.35
CA ALA A 124 -8.43 12.09 -3.70
C ALA A 124 -8.27 13.13 -2.59
N HIS A 125 -8.42 12.71 -1.33
CA HIS A 125 -8.21 13.59 -0.16
C HIS A 125 -6.76 14.10 -0.09
N TRP A 126 -5.77 13.22 -0.24
CA TRP A 126 -4.36 13.58 -0.08
C TRP A 126 -3.76 14.24 -1.32
N SER A 127 -4.29 14.01 -2.53
CA SER A 127 -3.80 14.66 -3.77
C SER A 127 -4.02 16.16 -3.82
N THR A 128 -4.82 16.72 -2.92
CA THR A 128 -4.94 18.18 -2.73
C THR A 128 -3.64 18.84 -2.27
N TYR A 129 -2.75 18.09 -1.64
CA TYR A 129 -1.45 18.57 -1.16
C TYR A 129 -0.32 18.41 -2.17
N GLY A 130 -0.50 17.51 -3.15
CA GLY A 130 0.47 17.24 -4.20
C GLY A 130 0.35 15.83 -4.76
N ASP A 131 1.26 15.53 -5.68
CA ASP A 131 1.25 14.26 -6.40
C ASP A 131 1.64 13.07 -5.53
N ILE A 132 0.83 12.01 -5.56
CA ILE A 132 1.03 10.82 -4.76
C ILE A 132 1.80 9.77 -5.58
N LYS A 133 2.97 9.38 -5.10
CA LYS A 133 3.76 8.27 -5.63
C LYS A 133 3.09 6.93 -5.34
N SER A 134 2.73 6.70 -4.07
CA SER A 134 2.03 5.48 -3.65
C SER A 134 1.18 5.72 -2.42
N LEU A 135 0.08 4.98 -2.32
CA LEU A 135 -0.81 4.99 -1.18
C LEU A 135 -1.21 3.57 -0.83
N LYS A 136 -1.31 3.29 0.46
CA LYS A 136 -1.74 2.00 0.98
C LYS A 136 -2.59 2.16 2.23
N ILE A 137 -3.76 1.56 2.26
CA ILE A 137 -4.51 1.28 3.49
C ILE A 137 -4.06 -0.09 4.02
N ALA A 138 -3.77 -0.19 5.31
CA ALA A 138 -3.45 -1.46 5.93
C ALA A 138 -4.72 -2.30 6.09
N LEU A 139 -4.64 -3.56 5.68
CA LEU A 139 -5.76 -4.49 5.70
C LEU A 139 -5.51 -5.62 6.70
N ASN A 140 -6.57 -6.12 7.29
CA ASN A 140 -6.61 -7.40 7.99
C ASN A 140 -6.58 -8.56 6.97
N PRO A 141 -6.30 -9.82 7.40
CA PRO A 141 -6.32 -10.96 6.49
C PRO A 141 -7.66 -11.21 5.78
N ASP A 142 -8.77 -10.72 6.34
CA ASP A 142 -10.12 -10.73 5.78
C ASP A 142 -10.41 -9.56 4.83
N HIS A 143 -9.39 -8.77 4.46
CA HIS A 143 -9.46 -7.57 3.63
C HIS A 143 -10.19 -6.36 4.24
N THR A 144 -10.60 -6.40 5.49
CA THR A 144 -11.15 -5.23 6.18
C THR A 144 -10.07 -4.21 6.52
N SER A 145 -10.42 -2.92 6.50
CA SER A 145 -9.49 -1.84 6.85
C SER A 145 -9.10 -1.88 8.32
N ARG A 146 -7.80 -1.69 8.60
CA ARG A 146 -7.27 -1.52 9.95
C ARG A 146 -7.37 -0.09 10.48
N GLY A 147 -7.90 0.84 9.69
CA GLY A 147 -8.06 2.25 10.08
C GLY A 147 -6.77 3.06 10.03
N TYR A 148 -5.72 2.55 9.40
CA TYR A 148 -4.47 3.29 9.17
C TYR A 148 -3.85 2.93 7.81
N GLY A 149 -2.95 3.78 7.36
CA GLY A 149 -2.31 3.62 6.05
C GLY A 149 -1.00 4.39 5.93
N PHE A 150 -0.51 4.44 4.70
CA PHE A 150 0.71 5.14 4.34
C PHE A 150 0.45 5.91 3.05
N VAL A 151 0.92 7.15 3.00
CA VAL A 151 0.85 8.01 1.82
C VAL A 151 2.27 8.48 1.52
N CYS A 152 2.77 8.18 0.33
CA CYS A 152 4.07 8.61 -0.15
C CYS A 152 3.86 9.63 -1.27
N PHE A 153 4.30 10.86 -1.07
CA PHE A 153 4.26 11.91 -2.07
C PHE A 153 5.45 11.80 -3.03
N GLN A 154 5.32 12.40 -4.20
CA GLN A 154 6.45 12.56 -5.14
C GLN A 154 7.49 13.52 -4.55
N ASP A 155 7.02 14.59 -3.91
CA ASP A 155 7.80 15.70 -3.42
C ASP A 155 7.75 15.79 -1.88
N PRO A 156 8.90 15.98 -1.19
CA PRO A 156 8.94 16.16 0.26
C PRO A 156 8.18 17.38 0.77
N ALA A 157 8.14 18.47 -0.01
CA ALA A 157 7.44 19.69 0.41
C ALA A 157 5.92 19.45 0.50
N SER A 158 5.36 18.67 -0.44
CA SER A 158 3.96 18.24 -0.40
C SER A 158 3.66 17.41 0.85
N ALA A 159 4.57 16.50 1.23
CA ALA A 159 4.42 15.71 2.44
C ALA A 159 4.47 16.57 3.72
N MET A 160 5.36 17.55 3.76
CA MET A 160 5.45 18.48 4.90
C MET A 160 4.16 19.30 5.05
N LYS A 161 3.67 19.90 3.98
CA LYS A 161 2.41 20.66 3.97
C LYS A 161 1.24 19.79 4.45
N ALA A 162 1.12 18.58 3.92
CA ALA A 162 0.09 17.63 4.31
C ALA A 162 0.19 17.24 5.79
N LEU A 163 1.40 17.09 6.32
CA LEU A 163 1.65 16.79 7.72
C LEU A 163 1.21 17.95 8.62
N GLU A 164 1.65 19.17 8.34
CA GLU A 164 1.34 20.37 9.15
C GLU A 164 -0.16 20.61 9.26
N GLU A 165 -0.91 20.45 8.15
CA GLU A 165 -2.35 20.69 8.14
C GLU A 165 -3.16 19.55 8.80
N ASN A 166 -2.61 18.34 8.88
CA ASN A 166 -3.36 17.16 9.34
C ASN A 166 -2.78 16.49 10.60
N GLU A 167 -1.77 17.08 11.25
CA GLU A 167 -1.16 16.50 12.45
C GLU A 167 -2.17 16.36 13.61
N SER A 168 -3.08 17.30 13.73
CA SER A 168 -4.12 17.33 14.78
C SER A 168 -5.51 16.95 14.27
N SER A 169 -5.64 16.44 13.05
CA SER A 169 -6.93 16.09 12.45
C SER A 169 -7.61 14.92 13.17
N ASP A 170 -8.93 14.99 13.32
CA ASP A 170 -9.74 13.92 13.87
C ASP A 170 -10.01 12.78 12.87
N VAL A 171 -9.88 13.08 11.58
CA VAL A 171 -10.03 12.12 10.47
C VAL A 171 -8.79 12.18 9.61
N CYS A 172 -8.26 11.03 9.22
CA CYS A 172 -7.06 10.90 8.39
C CYS A 172 -5.85 11.65 8.96
N GLN A 173 -5.62 11.53 10.26
CA GLN A 173 -4.51 12.21 10.94
C GLN A 173 -3.15 11.78 10.40
N ALA A 174 -2.32 12.76 10.00
CA ALA A 174 -0.98 12.54 9.50
C ALA A 174 0.06 12.50 10.63
N ILE A 175 1.02 11.60 10.50
CA ILE A 175 2.19 11.53 11.39
C ILE A 175 3.41 11.26 10.52
N LYS A 176 4.55 11.86 10.84
CA LYS A 176 5.79 11.57 10.13
C LYS A 176 6.12 10.08 10.22
N TYR A 177 6.36 9.45 9.06
CA TYR A 177 6.71 8.03 9.04
C TYR A 177 8.07 7.80 9.69
N GLN A 178 8.13 6.85 10.59
CA GLN A 178 9.38 6.38 11.19
C GLN A 178 9.56 4.88 10.90
N PRO A 179 10.67 4.48 10.27
CA PRO A 179 11.04 3.08 10.12
C PRO A 179 11.11 2.37 11.47
N ARG A 180 10.84 1.06 11.48
CA ARG A 180 10.77 0.27 12.73
C ARG A 180 12.07 0.30 13.54
N ASP A 181 13.21 0.27 12.85
CA ASP A 181 14.56 0.33 13.41
C ASP A 181 14.91 1.68 14.05
N LYS A 182 14.25 2.76 13.62
CA LYS A 182 14.42 4.12 14.15
C LYS A 182 13.35 4.53 15.16
N ARG A 183 12.36 3.68 15.43
CA ARG A 183 11.36 3.96 16.46
C ARG A 183 12.03 3.83 17.82
N ASP A 184 12.00 4.90 18.59
CA ASP A 184 12.41 4.84 19.99
C ASP A 184 11.41 3.95 20.74
N PHE A 185 11.82 2.69 20.93
CA PHE A 185 11.06 1.73 21.72
C PHE A 185 11.27 1.95 23.23
N ARG A 186 11.71 3.10 23.67
CA ARG A 186 11.54 3.51 25.07
C ARG A 186 10.03 3.62 25.33
N ARG A 187 9.40 2.45 25.35
CA ARG A 187 8.10 2.32 25.97
C ARG A 187 8.32 2.70 27.43
N ILE A 188 7.75 3.82 27.82
CA ILE A 188 7.47 4.04 29.23
C ILE A 188 6.46 2.93 29.55
N TYR A 189 6.97 1.82 30.09
CA TYR A 189 6.12 0.73 30.56
C TYR A 189 5.44 1.21 31.82
N ASN A 190 4.25 1.75 31.69
CA ASN A 190 3.38 2.07 32.83
C ASN A 190 2.62 0.84 33.32
N ASN A 191 2.75 -0.29 32.60
CA ASN A 191 2.09 -1.54 32.96
C ASN A 191 3.13 -2.53 33.46
N ILE A 192 2.87 -3.08 34.64
CA ILE A 192 3.61 -4.18 35.20
C ILE A 192 2.84 -5.46 34.88
N TYR A 193 3.49 -6.40 34.18
CA TYR A 193 2.93 -7.73 34.00
C TYR A 193 3.42 -8.62 35.14
N ALA A 194 2.50 -9.05 35.98
CA ALA A 194 2.76 -9.99 37.03
C ALA A 194 2.05 -11.33 36.77
N LYS A 195 2.71 -12.45 37.06
CA LYS A 195 2.17 -13.80 36.90
C LYS A 195 2.57 -14.67 38.11
N ASN A 196 1.95 -15.84 38.21
CA ASN A 196 2.19 -16.81 39.28
C ASN A 196 1.79 -16.28 40.66
N PHE A 197 0.66 -15.59 40.75
CA PHE A 197 0.09 -15.25 42.06
C PHE A 197 -0.32 -16.53 42.79
N PRO A 198 -0.02 -16.64 44.08
CA PRO A 198 -0.59 -17.71 44.90
C PRO A 198 -2.13 -17.67 44.91
N PRO A 199 -2.81 -18.82 45.02
CA PRO A 199 -4.25 -18.86 45.16
C PRO A 199 -4.73 -18.00 46.33
N GLY A 200 -5.71 -17.13 46.13
CA GLY A 200 -6.29 -16.30 47.19
C GLY A 200 -5.93 -14.80 47.14
N TYR A 201 -5.08 -14.37 46.20
CA TYR A 201 -4.89 -12.94 45.94
C TYR A 201 -6.05 -12.39 45.09
N THR A 202 -6.73 -11.38 45.62
CA THR A 202 -7.79 -10.61 44.94
C THR A 202 -7.36 -9.16 44.80
N GLU A 203 -7.93 -8.45 43.84
CA GLU A 203 -7.80 -6.98 43.73
C GLU A 203 -8.51 -6.35 44.94
N GLU A 204 -7.80 -5.53 45.73
CA GLU A 204 -8.42 -4.58 46.66
C GLU A 204 -8.45 -3.19 46.05
#